data_1570b019acb86f7b044ef70f31774235
#
_entry.id   1570b019acb86f7b044ef70f31774235
#
_cell.length_a   1.000
_cell.length_b   1.000
_cell.length_c   1.000
_cell.angle_alpha   90.00
_cell.angle_beta   90.00
_cell.angle_gamma   90.00
#
_symmetry.space_group_name_H-M   'P 1'
#
loop_
_entity.id
_entity.type
_entity.pdbx_description
1 polymer ?
#
loop_
_entity_poly.entity_id
_entity_poly.type
_entity_poly.pdbx_seq_one_letter_code
_entity_poly.pdbx_strand_id
1 'polypeptide(L)'
;EGKNTAIFFGLSGTGKTTLSTDPKRLLIGDDEHGWDDNGVFNFEGGCYAKVINLDKDSEPDIYNAIKRNALLENVTVDAEGKIDFADKSVTENTRVSYPIDHIQNIVRPISSAPAAKNVIFLSADAFGVLPPVSILTPEQTQYYFLSGFTAKLAGTERGITEPTPTFSACFGQAFLELHPTKYAEELVKKMQKSGAKAYLVNTGWNGTGKRISIKDTRGIIDAILSGAINEAPTKKIPHFDFEVPTSLPGVDPAILDPRDTYKDASEWETKALDLAGRFIKNFAKYEGNEHGKALVSAGPQL
;
A
#
# COMPACT_ATOMS: atom_id res chain seq x y z
N GLU A 1 -9.25 -13.96 6.04
CA GLU A 1 -9.67 -15.34 6.29
C GLU A 1 -10.12 -15.51 7.74
N GLY A 2 -11.32 -16.03 7.98
CA GLY A 2 -11.85 -16.22 9.33
C GLY A 2 -12.00 -14.89 10.09
N LYS A 3 -11.30 -14.75 11.22
CA LYS A 3 -11.27 -13.52 12.03
C LYS A 3 -10.03 -12.65 11.78
N ASN A 4 -9.27 -12.93 10.72
CA ASN A 4 -8.03 -12.22 10.40
C ASN A 4 -8.30 -11.06 9.44
N THR A 5 -8.58 -9.88 10.00
CA THR A 5 -8.81 -8.66 9.25
C THR A 5 -7.47 -7.96 8.95
N ALA A 6 -7.27 -7.53 7.69
CA ALA A 6 -6.17 -6.67 7.29
C ALA A 6 -6.69 -5.31 6.84
N ILE A 7 -5.95 -4.25 7.17
CA ILE A 7 -6.21 -2.89 6.70
C ILE A 7 -5.02 -2.43 5.86
N PHE A 8 -5.33 -1.87 4.68
CA PHE A 8 -4.35 -1.26 3.80
C PHE A 8 -4.42 0.26 3.91
N PHE A 9 -3.29 0.90 4.20
CA PHE A 9 -3.10 2.34 4.04
C PHE A 9 -2.23 2.59 2.83
N GLY A 10 -2.57 3.57 2.02
CA GLY A 10 -1.75 3.93 0.87
C GLY A 10 -2.37 5.06 0.06
N LEU A 11 -1.54 5.82 -0.62
CA LEU A 11 -1.95 6.87 -1.53
C LEU A 11 -2.44 6.29 -2.86
N SER A 12 -2.99 7.16 -3.73
CA SER A 12 -3.41 6.75 -5.07
C SER A 12 -2.26 6.10 -5.85
N GLY A 13 -2.55 5.00 -6.55
CA GLY A 13 -1.57 4.28 -7.37
C GLY A 13 -0.69 3.27 -6.64
N THR A 14 -0.83 3.13 -5.31
CA THR A 14 -0.07 2.15 -4.52
C THR A 14 -0.65 0.73 -4.58
N GLY A 15 -1.85 0.55 -5.13
CA GLY A 15 -2.46 -0.75 -5.33
C GLY A 15 -3.49 -1.16 -4.27
N LYS A 16 -4.06 -0.23 -3.47
CA LYS A 16 -5.08 -0.54 -2.47
C LYS A 16 -6.20 -1.40 -3.04
N THR A 17 -6.90 -0.91 -4.06
CA THR A 17 -8.02 -1.62 -4.69
C THR A 17 -7.62 -2.98 -5.25
N THR A 18 -6.51 -3.06 -5.99
CA THR A 18 -5.99 -4.32 -6.58
C THR A 18 -5.67 -5.38 -5.52
N LEU A 19 -5.14 -4.97 -4.37
CA LEU A 19 -4.72 -5.89 -3.30
C LEU A 19 -5.87 -6.24 -2.34
N SER A 20 -6.82 -5.34 -2.13
CA SER A 20 -8.01 -5.61 -1.31
C SER A 20 -9.02 -6.51 -2.03
N THR A 21 -9.13 -6.41 -3.37
CA THR A 21 -9.98 -7.26 -4.22
C THR A 21 -9.24 -8.52 -4.69
N ASP A 22 -8.73 -9.31 -3.75
CA ASP A 22 -8.10 -10.60 -4.04
C ASP A 22 -9.16 -11.71 -4.01
N PRO A 23 -9.26 -12.58 -5.05
CA PRO A 23 -10.23 -13.68 -5.09
C PRO A 23 -10.18 -14.64 -3.91
N LYS A 24 -9.06 -14.69 -3.19
CA LYS A 24 -8.88 -15.56 -2.02
C LYS A 24 -9.48 -15.00 -0.74
N ARG A 25 -9.90 -13.71 -0.71
CA ARG A 25 -10.29 -13.00 0.51
C ARG A 25 -11.57 -12.22 0.33
N LEU A 26 -12.33 -12.10 1.41
CA LEU A 26 -13.55 -11.31 1.41
C LEU A 26 -13.22 -9.81 1.53
N LEU A 27 -13.72 -9.02 0.61
CA LEU A 27 -13.62 -7.57 0.64
C LEU A 27 -14.58 -7.00 1.69
N ILE A 28 -14.08 -6.10 2.55
CA ILE A 28 -14.89 -5.31 3.48
C ILE A 28 -15.31 -4.00 2.80
N GLY A 29 -14.37 -3.34 2.14
CA GLY A 29 -14.57 -2.10 1.40
C GLY A 29 -13.30 -1.65 0.69
N ASP A 30 -13.44 -0.64 -0.18
CA ASP A 30 -12.38 -0.20 -1.10
C ASP A 30 -11.48 0.89 -0.49
N ASP A 31 -12.04 1.95 0.08
CA ASP A 31 -11.26 3.13 0.48
C ASP A 31 -11.53 3.56 1.93
N GLU A 32 -12.60 4.29 2.23
CA GLU A 32 -12.82 4.86 3.56
C GLU A 32 -13.37 3.86 4.58
N HIS A 33 -12.63 3.68 5.69
CA HIS A 33 -13.00 2.78 6.77
C HIS A 33 -12.90 3.43 8.13
N GLY A 34 -13.74 2.98 9.07
CA GLY A 34 -13.59 3.24 10.48
C GLY A 34 -13.05 2.02 11.23
N TRP A 35 -12.35 2.28 12.32
CA TRP A 35 -11.91 1.26 13.27
C TRP A 35 -12.29 1.71 14.68
N ASP A 36 -13.37 1.16 15.22
CA ASP A 36 -13.83 1.41 16.58
C ASP A 36 -13.46 0.26 17.55
N ASP A 37 -14.09 0.18 18.69
CA ASP A 37 -13.85 -0.87 19.67
C ASP A 37 -14.49 -2.22 19.29
N ASN A 38 -15.44 -2.24 18.37
CA ASN A 38 -16.13 -3.43 17.90
C ASN A 38 -15.44 -4.06 16.70
N GLY A 39 -14.63 -3.29 15.95
CA GLY A 39 -13.91 -3.78 14.78
C GLY A 39 -13.74 -2.72 13.70
N VAL A 40 -13.58 -3.21 12.47
CA VAL A 40 -13.42 -2.40 11.26
C VAL A 40 -14.72 -2.38 10.48
N PHE A 41 -15.08 -1.24 9.95
CA PHE A 41 -16.27 -1.08 9.11
C PHE A 41 -16.01 -0.11 7.96
N ASN A 42 -16.76 -0.31 6.88
CA ASN A 42 -16.68 0.49 5.66
C ASN A 42 -17.72 1.62 5.69
N PHE A 43 -17.36 2.82 5.24
CA PHE A 43 -18.28 3.95 5.08
C PHE A 43 -18.95 3.99 3.71
N GLU A 44 -18.42 3.27 2.72
CA GLU A 44 -18.79 3.40 1.32
C GLU A 44 -19.66 2.24 0.83
N GLY A 45 -20.61 2.54 -0.05
CA GLY A 45 -21.46 1.52 -0.70
C GLY A 45 -20.88 0.96 -2.02
N GLY A 46 -19.70 1.41 -2.45
CA GLY A 46 -19.14 1.06 -3.75
C GLY A 46 -17.62 1.04 -3.79
N CYS A 47 -17.11 0.84 -4.99
CA CYS A 47 -15.69 0.85 -5.30
C CYS A 47 -15.40 1.82 -6.44
N TYR A 48 -14.21 2.40 -6.45
CA TYR A 48 -13.73 3.32 -7.49
C TYR A 48 -12.33 2.91 -7.95
N ALA A 49 -12.27 2.03 -8.94
CA ALA A 49 -11.06 1.37 -9.38
C ALA A 49 -10.43 2.05 -10.60
N LYS A 50 -9.09 2.03 -10.67
CA LYS A 50 -8.34 2.37 -11.88
C LYS A 50 -8.38 1.17 -12.84
N VAL A 51 -8.63 1.44 -14.15
CA VAL A 51 -8.83 0.36 -15.12
C VAL A 51 -7.91 0.46 -16.34
N ILE A 52 -6.91 1.33 -16.33
CA ILE A 52 -5.91 1.34 -17.39
C ILE A 52 -5.14 0.01 -17.41
N ASN A 53 -5.06 -0.62 -18.58
CA ASN A 53 -4.49 -1.95 -18.78
C ASN A 53 -5.11 -3.04 -17.87
N LEU A 54 -6.39 -2.89 -17.48
CA LEU A 54 -7.09 -3.90 -16.70
C LEU A 54 -7.08 -5.25 -17.43
N ASP A 55 -6.60 -6.27 -16.76
CA ASP A 55 -6.48 -7.62 -17.28
C ASP A 55 -7.33 -8.59 -16.46
N LYS A 56 -8.12 -9.40 -17.16
CA LYS A 56 -9.08 -10.33 -16.56
C LYS A 56 -8.42 -11.40 -15.68
N ASP A 57 -7.23 -11.85 -16.05
CA ASP A 57 -6.56 -12.94 -15.34
C ASP A 57 -5.83 -12.43 -14.10
N SER A 58 -5.31 -11.20 -14.17
CA SER A 58 -4.62 -10.54 -13.05
C SER A 58 -5.57 -9.94 -12.01
N GLU A 59 -6.71 -9.37 -12.46
CA GLU A 59 -7.66 -8.64 -11.61
C GLU A 59 -9.11 -9.08 -11.92
N PRO A 60 -9.44 -10.37 -11.73
CA PRO A 60 -10.73 -10.94 -12.15
C PRO A 60 -11.94 -10.31 -11.44
N ASP A 61 -11.80 -9.94 -10.16
CA ASP A 61 -12.92 -9.38 -9.39
C ASP A 61 -13.30 -7.98 -9.91
N ILE A 62 -12.32 -7.12 -10.18
CA ILE A 62 -12.56 -5.79 -10.76
C ILE A 62 -13.13 -5.93 -12.18
N TYR A 63 -12.52 -6.80 -13.01
CA TYR A 63 -12.97 -7.01 -14.39
C TYR A 63 -14.45 -7.49 -14.43
N ASN A 64 -14.83 -8.45 -13.61
CA ASN A 64 -16.17 -9.01 -13.57
C ASN A 64 -17.21 -8.07 -12.88
N ALA A 65 -16.75 -7.07 -12.13
CA ALA A 65 -17.62 -6.04 -11.54
C ALA A 65 -18.06 -4.99 -12.58
N ILE A 66 -17.41 -4.91 -13.74
CA ILE A 66 -17.77 -4.01 -14.85
C ILE A 66 -18.93 -4.62 -15.61
N LYS A 67 -20.12 -4.33 -15.16
CA LYS A 67 -21.39 -4.80 -15.73
C LYS A 67 -22.44 -3.69 -15.67
N ARG A 68 -23.68 -3.96 -16.02
CA ARG A 68 -24.78 -2.98 -15.95
C ARG A 68 -24.78 -2.26 -14.60
N ASN A 69 -24.92 -0.94 -14.63
CA ASN A 69 -24.86 0.01 -13.51
C ASN A 69 -23.43 0.33 -13.01
N ALA A 70 -22.35 -0.16 -13.65
CA ALA A 70 -21.04 0.40 -13.48
C ALA A 70 -20.89 1.69 -14.30
N LEU A 71 -20.21 2.69 -13.75
CA LEU A 71 -19.94 3.97 -14.40
C LEU A 71 -18.48 4.01 -14.85
N LEU A 72 -18.27 4.25 -16.14
CA LEU A 72 -16.92 4.40 -16.72
C LEU A 72 -16.56 5.89 -16.80
N GLU A 73 -15.33 6.21 -16.40
CA GLU A 73 -14.77 7.56 -16.48
C GLU A 73 -13.48 7.55 -17.31
N ASN A 74 -13.41 8.42 -18.32
CA ASN A 74 -12.30 8.53 -19.27
C ASN A 74 -12.01 7.23 -20.06
N VAL A 75 -12.93 6.30 -20.07
CA VAL A 75 -12.82 5.02 -20.78
C VAL A 75 -13.53 5.12 -22.12
N THR A 76 -12.85 4.73 -23.18
CA THR A 76 -13.43 4.70 -24.54
C THR A 76 -14.19 3.39 -24.76
N VAL A 77 -15.34 3.52 -25.44
CA VAL A 77 -16.20 2.40 -25.81
C VAL A 77 -16.51 2.52 -27.29
N ASP A 78 -16.29 1.47 -28.06
CA ASP A 78 -16.58 1.47 -29.50
C ASP A 78 -18.10 1.40 -29.80
N ALA A 79 -18.45 1.45 -31.07
CA ALA A 79 -19.85 1.43 -31.52
C ALA A 79 -20.55 0.11 -31.17
N GLU A 80 -19.84 -0.97 -30.99
CA GLU A 80 -20.33 -2.30 -30.60
C GLU A 80 -20.41 -2.47 -29.07
N GLY A 81 -20.01 -1.45 -28.29
CA GLY A 81 -20.02 -1.48 -26.82
C GLY A 81 -18.81 -2.16 -26.21
N LYS A 82 -17.75 -2.40 -26.99
CA LYS A 82 -16.51 -3.03 -26.49
C LYS A 82 -15.59 -1.97 -25.88
N ILE A 83 -14.99 -2.31 -24.77
CA ILE A 83 -14.04 -1.47 -24.03
C ILE A 83 -12.61 -1.87 -24.40
N ASP A 84 -11.77 -0.87 -24.70
CA ASP A 84 -10.32 -1.03 -24.77
C ASP A 84 -9.67 -0.41 -23.53
N PHE A 85 -9.31 -1.23 -22.55
CA PHE A 85 -8.64 -0.78 -21.34
C PHE A 85 -7.20 -0.29 -21.55
N ALA A 86 -6.60 -0.56 -22.73
CA ALA A 86 -5.27 -0.05 -23.07
C ALA A 86 -5.31 1.34 -23.72
N ASP A 87 -6.49 1.81 -24.12
CA ASP A 87 -6.64 3.12 -24.76
C ASP A 87 -6.34 4.26 -23.78
N LYS A 88 -5.39 5.10 -24.16
CA LYS A 88 -4.91 6.28 -23.43
C LYS A 88 -5.24 7.60 -24.14
N SER A 89 -6.08 7.56 -25.16
CA SER A 89 -6.37 8.72 -26.02
C SER A 89 -6.99 9.89 -25.25
N VAL A 90 -7.77 9.61 -24.21
CA VAL A 90 -8.32 10.62 -23.30
C VAL A 90 -7.32 10.92 -22.18
N THR A 91 -6.91 9.92 -21.42
CA THR A 91 -5.93 9.98 -20.32
C THR A 91 -5.57 8.58 -19.84
N GLU A 92 -4.43 8.43 -19.17
CA GLU A 92 -4.07 7.19 -18.45
C GLU A 92 -4.87 7.00 -17.14
N ASN A 93 -5.57 8.04 -16.67
CA ASN A 93 -6.41 7.97 -15.48
C ASN A 93 -7.84 7.53 -15.82
N THR A 94 -7.95 6.34 -16.38
CA THR A 94 -9.24 5.67 -16.62
C THR A 94 -9.76 5.01 -15.36
N ARG A 95 -11.06 5.16 -15.09
CA ARG A 95 -11.69 4.66 -13.85
C ARG A 95 -13.01 3.96 -14.12
N VAL A 96 -13.39 3.11 -13.19
CA VAL A 96 -14.74 2.57 -13.07
C VAL A 96 -15.25 2.71 -11.64
N SER A 97 -16.50 3.11 -11.51
CA SER A 97 -17.25 3.08 -10.24
C SER A 97 -18.36 2.04 -10.33
N TYR A 98 -18.49 1.21 -9.30
CA TYR A 98 -19.53 0.18 -9.22
C TYR A 98 -19.95 -0.06 -7.77
N PRO A 99 -21.20 -0.50 -7.53
CA PRO A 99 -21.64 -0.93 -6.21
C PRO A 99 -20.81 -2.10 -5.69
N ILE A 100 -20.54 -2.13 -4.39
CA ILE A 100 -19.67 -3.17 -3.79
C ILE A 100 -20.21 -4.59 -4.00
N ASP A 101 -21.52 -4.75 -4.11
CA ASP A 101 -22.18 -6.04 -4.36
C ASP A 101 -21.97 -6.59 -5.79
N HIS A 102 -21.37 -5.79 -6.68
CA HIS A 102 -20.85 -6.29 -7.95
C HIS A 102 -19.68 -7.25 -7.77
N ILE A 103 -18.90 -7.08 -6.70
CA ILE A 103 -17.88 -8.04 -6.28
C ILE A 103 -18.59 -9.22 -5.60
N GLN A 104 -18.29 -10.44 -6.04
CA GLN A 104 -18.90 -11.65 -5.46
C GLN A 104 -18.34 -11.97 -4.08
N ASN A 105 -17.05 -11.69 -3.91
CA ASN A 105 -16.28 -12.10 -2.74
C ASN A 105 -16.21 -10.97 -1.68
N ILE A 106 -17.36 -10.65 -1.08
CA ILE A 106 -17.51 -9.60 -0.05
C ILE A 106 -17.96 -10.16 1.29
N VAL A 107 -17.64 -9.46 2.39
CA VAL A 107 -18.14 -9.77 3.74
C VAL A 107 -19.65 -9.55 3.81
N ARG A 108 -20.36 -10.50 4.42
CA ARG A 108 -21.82 -10.38 4.65
C ARG A 108 -22.15 -10.64 6.12
N PRO A 109 -23.00 -9.81 6.78
CA PRO A 109 -23.57 -8.58 6.21
C PRO A 109 -22.47 -7.59 5.83
N ILE A 110 -22.76 -6.80 4.81
CA ILE A 110 -21.78 -5.86 4.21
C ILE A 110 -21.23 -4.93 5.28
N SER A 111 -19.96 -4.62 5.18
CA SER A 111 -19.28 -3.47 5.78
C SER A 111 -18.62 -3.66 7.14
N SER A 112 -18.62 -4.82 7.78
CA SER A 112 -17.93 -4.94 9.07
C SER A 112 -17.15 -6.23 9.26
N ALA A 113 -16.08 -6.16 10.04
CA ALA A 113 -15.23 -7.28 10.41
C ALA A 113 -14.61 -7.04 11.80
N PRO A 114 -14.09 -8.08 12.46
CA PRO A 114 -13.35 -7.90 13.71
C PRO A 114 -12.18 -6.93 13.59
N ALA A 115 -11.67 -6.47 14.73
CA ALA A 115 -10.48 -5.59 14.79
C ALA A 115 -9.32 -6.15 13.96
N ALA A 116 -8.61 -5.25 13.28
CA ALA A 116 -7.50 -5.63 12.41
C ALA A 116 -6.41 -6.38 13.20
N LYS A 117 -5.85 -7.40 12.55
CA LYS A 117 -4.68 -8.16 13.00
C LYS A 117 -3.43 -7.82 12.20
N ASN A 118 -3.61 -7.27 11.02
CA ASN A 118 -2.52 -6.83 10.15
C ASN A 118 -2.80 -5.43 9.64
N VAL A 119 -1.82 -4.54 9.82
CA VAL A 119 -1.83 -3.18 9.28
C VAL A 119 -0.75 -3.11 8.21
N ILE A 120 -1.14 -2.76 6.99
CA ILE A 120 -0.25 -2.81 5.84
C ILE A 120 -0.17 -1.42 5.22
N PHE A 121 1.00 -0.82 5.28
CA PHE A 121 1.30 0.43 4.58
C PHE A 121 1.79 0.12 3.17
N LEU A 122 1.08 0.61 2.17
CA LEU A 122 1.46 0.46 0.77
C LEU A 122 2.24 1.70 0.31
N SER A 123 3.41 1.45 -0.25
CA SER A 123 4.25 2.45 -0.89
C SER A 123 4.60 2.00 -2.29
N ALA A 124 4.58 2.89 -3.26
CA ALA A 124 5.11 2.63 -4.60
C ALA A 124 6.43 3.41 -4.74
N ASP A 125 7.52 2.80 -4.31
CA ASP A 125 8.85 3.38 -4.46
C ASP A 125 9.31 3.29 -5.92
N ALA A 126 9.59 4.44 -6.55
CA ALA A 126 10.07 4.49 -7.92
C ALA A 126 11.61 4.53 -8.01
N PHE A 127 12.31 4.52 -6.88
CA PHE A 127 13.77 4.66 -6.81
C PHE A 127 14.48 3.31 -6.68
N GLY A 128 13.72 2.25 -6.34
CA GLY A 128 14.26 0.90 -6.18
C GLY A 128 15.01 0.69 -4.86
N VAL A 129 14.70 1.47 -3.84
CA VAL A 129 15.37 1.48 -2.54
C VAL A 129 14.68 0.60 -1.52
N LEU A 130 13.35 0.74 -1.41
CA LEU A 130 12.58 0.06 -0.36
C LEU A 130 12.43 -1.43 -0.65
N PRO A 131 12.58 -2.29 0.37
CA PRO A 131 12.29 -3.71 0.26
C PRO A 131 10.84 -3.97 -0.17
N PRO A 132 10.54 -5.08 -0.85
CA PRO A 132 9.17 -5.48 -1.15
C PRO A 132 8.28 -5.61 0.08
N VAL A 133 8.88 -6.00 1.23
CA VAL A 133 8.19 -6.01 2.52
C VAL A 133 9.17 -5.76 3.66
N SER A 134 8.72 -5.00 4.64
CA SER A 134 9.43 -4.77 5.91
C SER A 134 8.47 -5.00 7.08
N ILE A 135 8.95 -5.67 8.12
CA ILE A 135 8.26 -5.83 9.39
C ILE A 135 8.59 -4.59 10.24
N LEU A 136 7.57 -3.91 10.74
CA LEU A 136 7.76 -2.64 11.47
C LEU A 136 7.65 -2.82 12.98
N THR A 137 8.55 -2.18 13.73
CA THR A 137 8.36 -1.98 15.17
C THR A 137 7.19 -1.00 15.43
N PRO A 138 6.66 -0.90 16.65
CA PRO A 138 5.64 0.10 16.99
C PRO A 138 6.09 1.54 16.70
N GLU A 139 7.36 1.86 16.96
CA GLU A 139 7.95 3.18 16.71
C GLU A 139 8.10 3.44 15.19
N GLN A 140 8.62 2.46 14.45
CA GLN A 140 8.68 2.52 12.98
C GLN A 140 7.29 2.64 12.38
N THR A 141 6.30 1.93 12.92
CA THR A 141 4.90 2.04 12.46
C THR A 141 4.44 3.50 12.52
N GLN A 142 4.66 4.19 13.63
CA GLN A 142 4.29 5.60 13.77
C GLN A 142 5.09 6.50 12.84
N TYR A 143 6.41 6.31 12.75
CA TYR A 143 7.28 7.11 11.89
C TYR A 143 6.86 7.04 10.42
N TYR A 144 6.67 5.82 9.90
CA TYR A 144 6.31 5.61 8.50
C TYR A 144 4.84 5.94 8.21
N PHE A 145 3.94 5.79 9.18
CA PHE A 145 2.57 6.30 9.10
C PHE A 145 2.54 7.84 9.00
N LEU A 146 3.27 8.53 9.86
CA LEU A 146 3.42 9.99 9.81
C LEU A 146 4.08 10.47 8.51
N SER A 147 4.99 9.70 7.96
CA SER A 147 5.64 10.03 6.68
C SER A 147 4.69 9.87 5.50
N GLY A 148 3.94 8.74 5.43
CA GLY A 148 2.99 8.46 4.37
C GLY A 148 3.61 8.54 2.98
N PHE A 149 4.75 7.85 2.78
CA PHE A 149 5.56 7.95 1.57
C PHE A 149 5.03 7.14 0.41
N THR A 150 5.07 7.74 -0.78
CA THR A 150 5.01 7.06 -2.08
C THR A 150 5.73 7.90 -3.13
N ALA A 151 5.99 7.34 -4.32
CA ALA A 151 6.34 8.14 -5.48
C ALA A 151 5.09 8.36 -6.34
N LYS A 152 4.78 9.63 -6.67
CA LYS A 152 3.83 9.94 -7.73
C LYS A 152 4.43 9.53 -9.06
N LEU A 153 3.69 8.75 -9.82
CA LEU A 153 4.14 8.23 -11.11
C LEU A 153 3.72 9.17 -12.23
N ALA A 154 4.50 9.18 -13.32
CA ALA A 154 4.10 9.86 -14.56
C ALA A 154 2.70 9.41 -14.99
N GLY A 155 1.85 10.35 -15.39
CA GLY A 155 0.48 10.08 -15.83
C GLY A 155 -0.55 9.75 -14.73
N THR A 156 -0.17 9.72 -13.45
CA THR A 156 -1.13 9.50 -12.34
C THR A 156 -1.84 10.79 -11.91
N GLU A 157 -1.19 11.92 -12.08
CA GLU A 157 -1.72 13.26 -11.85
C GLU A 157 -1.31 14.21 -12.98
N ARG A 158 -2.13 15.21 -13.25
CA ARG A 158 -1.83 16.21 -14.29
C ARG A 158 -0.53 16.95 -13.95
N GLY A 159 0.40 16.97 -14.89
CA GLY A 159 1.69 17.68 -14.77
C GLY A 159 2.83 16.86 -14.16
N ILE A 160 2.59 15.61 -13.76
CA ILE A 160 3.64 14.69 -13.30
C ILE A 160 4.20 13.94 -14.50
N THR A 161 5.43 14.30 -14.90
CA THR A 161 6.15 13.70 -16.04
C THR A 161 7.24 12.72 -15.61
N GLU A 162 7.72 12.86 -14.37
CA GLU A 162 8.74 11.97 -13.77
C GLU A 162 8.33 11.53 -12.37
N PRO A 163 8.82 10.38 -11.89
CA PRO A 163 8.55 9.91 -10.54
C PRO A 163 8.98 10.94 -9.50
N THR A 164 8.06 11.38 -8.67
CA THR A 164 8.30 12.41 -7.65
C THR A 164 7.99 11.86 -6.26
N PRO A 165 8.95 11.92 -5.31
CA PRO A 165 8.69 11.54 -3.93
C PRO A 165 7.59 12.39 -3.32
N THR A 166 6.62 11.74 -2.70
CA THR A 166 5.48 12.40 -2.07
C THR A 166 5.31 11.88 -0.66
N PHE A 167 5.10 12.81 0.27
CA PHE A 167 4.85 12.53 1.67
C PHE A 167 3.48 13.11 2.04
N SER A 168 2.59 12.26 2.55
CA SER A 168 1.26 12.66 2.99
C SER A 168 0.99 12.05 4.36
N ALA A 169 0.99 12.88 5.39
CA ALA A 169 0.81 12.43 6.78
C ALA A 169 -0.37 11.47 6.90
N CYS A 170 -0.14 10.33 7.55
CA CYS A 170 -1.13 9.28 7.78
C CYS A 170 -1.79 8.75 6.49
N PHE A 171 -1.11 8.87 5.33
CA PHE A 171 -1.65 8.57 3.99
C PHE A 171 -2.90 9.35 3.60
N GLY A 172 -3.23 10.43 4.34
CA GLY A 172 -4.45 11.19 4.13
C GLY A 172 -4.36 12.63 4.65
N GLN A 173 -3.22 13.30 4.48
CA GLN A 173 -2.97 14.63 5.06
C GLN A 173 -4.09 15.65 4.79
N ALA A 174 -4.73 15.60 3.62
CA ALA A 174 -5.80 16.53 3.26
C ALA A 174 -7.07 16.36 4.11
N PHE A 175 -7.22 15.25 4.83
CA PHE A 175 -8.41 14.88 5.61
C PHE A 175 -8.18 14.98 7.12
N LEU A 176 -6.97 15.35 7.56
CA LEU A 176 -6.63 15.40 8.98
C LEU A 176 -7.10 16.70 9.63
N GLU A 177 -7.95 16.61 10.65
CA GLU A 177 -8.44 17.73 11.45
C GLU A 177 -7.55 18.01 12.68
N LEU A 178 -6.88 16.97 13.20
CA LEU A 178 -5.99 17.07 14.35
C LEU A 178 -4.52 17.01 13.91
N HIS A 179 -3.61 17.31 14.84
CA HIS A 179 -2.19 17.13 14.58
C HIS A 179 -1.90 15.67 14.23
N PRO A 180 -1.11 15.38 13.17
CA PRO A 180 -0.90 14.01 12.67
C PRO A 180 -0.45 13.00 13.71
N THR A 181 0.33 13.42 14.72
CA THR A 181 0.78 12.53 15.81
C THR A 181 -0.37 11.94 16.61
N LYS A 182 -1.54 12.60 16.70
CA LYS A 182 -2.72 12.06 17.38
C LYS A 182 -3.27 10.83 16.68
N TYR A 183 -3.26 10.82 15.36
CA TYR A 183 -3.67 9.65 14.57
C TYR A 183 -2.66 8.51 14.69
N ALA A 184 -1.37 8.81 14.71
CA ALA A 184 -0.32 7.80 14.90
C ALA A 184 -0.39 7.15 16.30
N GLU A 185 -0.61 7.94 17.35
CA GLU A 185 -0.84 7.45 18.71
C GLU A 185 -2.07 6.53 18.77
N GLU A 186 -3.19 6.95 18.17
CA GLU A 186 -4.42 6.16 18.19
C GLU A 186 -4.29 4.86 17.39
N LEU A 187 -3.61 4.88 16.24
CA LEU A 187 -3.34 3.69 15.45
C LEU A 187 -2.58 2.64 16.30
N VAL A 188 -1.47 3.02 16.91
CA VAL A 188 -0.65 2.09 17.70
C VAL A 188 -1.40 1.60 18.93
N LYS A 189 -2.19 2.45 19.60
CA LYS A 189 -3.05 2.06 20.70
C LYS A 189 -4.07 0.99 20.30
N LYS A 190 -4.74 1.16 19.15
CA LYS A 190 -5.66 0.16 18.59
C LYS A 190 -4.94 -1.14 18.21
N MET A 191 -3.76 -1.03 17.63
CA MET A 191 -2.92 -2.18 17.29
C MET A 191 -2.50 -2.97 18.55
N GLN A 192 -2.08 -2.29 19.61
CA GLN A 192 -1.73 -2.93 20.88
C GLN A 192 -2.94 -3.65 21.48
N LYS A 193 -4.13 -3.02 21.48
CA LYS A 193 -5.37 -3.62 21.98
C LYS A 193 -5.77 -4.86 21.19
N SER A 194 -5.58 -4.87 19.86
CA SER A 194 -5.95 -6.00 19.00
C SER A 194 -4.84 -7.03 18.83
N GLY A 195 -3.60 -6.73 19.23
CA GLY A 195 -2.42 -7.53 18.94
C GLY A 195 -2.01 -7.50 17.48
N ALA A 196 -2.36 -6.42 16.75
CA ALA A 196 -2.03 -6.27 15.34
C ALA A 196 -0.53 -6.01 15.14
N LYS A 197 -0.01 -6.50 14.00
CA LYS A 197 1.34 -6.21 13.50
C LYS A 197 1.26 -5.28 12.29
N ALA A 198 2.32 -4.49 12.09
CA ALA A 198 2.43 -3.58 10.97
C ALA A 198 3.53 -3.99 10.00
N TYR A 199 3.28 -3.73 8.72
CA TYR A 199 4.19 -4.02 7.61
C TYR A 199 4.20 -2.85 6.64
N LEU A 200 5.39 -2.55 6.07
CA LEU A 200 5.52 -1.68 4.92
C LEU A 200 5.71 -2.55 3.69
N VAL A 201 4.81 -2.45 2.72
CA VAL A 201 4.86 -3.22 1.47
C VAL A 201 5.10 -2.26 0.31
N ASN A 202 6.20 -2.49 -0.40
CA ASN A 202 6.55 -1.75 -1.60
C ASN A 202 5.95 -2.41 -2.83
N THR A 203 5.03 -1.72 -3.50
CA THR A 203 4.44 -2.13 -4.78
C THR A 203 5.07 -1.42 -5.98
N GLY A 204 6.16 -0.71 -5.77
CA GLY A 204 6.89 0.07 -6.77
C GLY A 204 7.94 -0.73 -7.53
N TRP A 205 9.08 -0.14 -7.75
CA TRP A 205 10.17 -0.70 -8.54
C TRP A 205 11.30 -1.23 -7.67
N ASN A 206 12.12 -2.08 -8.24
CA ASN A 206 13.37 -2.53 -7.67
C ASN A 206 14.57 -2.11 -8.54
N GLY A 207 15.77 -2.50 -8.17
CA GLY A 207 17.02 -2.11 -8.86
C GLY A 207 17.14 -2.59 -10.31
N THR A 208 16.31 -3.56 -10.75
CA THR A 208 16.26 -3.97 -12.16
C THR A 208 15.53 -2.96 -13.05
N GLY A 209 14.94 -1.90 -12.49
CA GLY A 209 14.08 -0.97 -13.20
C GLY A 209 12.68 -1.54 -13.54
N LYS A 210 12.33 -2.70 -13.00
CA LYS A 210 11.01 -3.32 -13.16
C LYS A 210 10.17 -3.11 -11.92
N ARG A 211 8.87 -2.93 -12.11
CA ARG A 211 7.90 -2.90 -11.02
C ARG A 211 7.74 -4.29 -10.43
N ILE A 212 7.64 -4.37 -9.10
CA ILE A 212 7.33 -5.62 -8.38
C ILE A 212 5.98 -6.13 -8.87
N SER A 213 5.91 -7.42 -9.23
CA SER A 213 4.72 -7.98 -9.84
C SER A 213 3.55 -8.06 -8.85
N ILE A 214 2.32 -8.00 -9.36
CA ILE A 214 1.11 -8.24 -8.57
C ILE A 214 1.16 -9.63 -7.93
N LYS A 215 1.69 -10.63 -8.66
CA LYS A 215 1.85 -12.01 -8.17
C LYS A 215 2.76 -12.06 -6.93
N ASP A 216 3.94 -11.43 -7.00
CA ASP A 216 4.87 -11.41 -5.87
C ASP A 216 4.30 -10.62 -4.68
N THR A 217 3.67 -9.48 -4.96
CA THR A 217 3.00 -8.68 -3.91
C THR A 217 1.88 -9.47 -3.23
N ARG A 218 1.05 -10.20 -3.98
CA ARG A 218 0.01 -11.08 -3.40
C ARG A 218 0.62 -12.21 -2.60
N GLY A 219 1.74 -12.80 -3.05
CA GLY A 219 2.49 -13.79 -2.26
C GLY A 219 2.99 -13.25 -0.93
N ILE A 220 3.45 -12.01 -0.91
CA ILE A 220 3.84 -11.29 0.31
C ILE A 220 2.62 -11.09 1.24
N ILE A 221 1.49 -10.65 0.69
CA ILE A 221 0.24 -10.49 1.46
C ILE A 221 -0.23 -11.84 2.02
N ASP A 222 -0.15 -12.93 1.22
CA ASP A 222 -0.45 -14.28 1.68
C ASP A 222 0.43 -14.68 2.89
N ALA A 223 1.73 -14.38 2.83
CA ALA A 223 2.66 -14.67 3.93
C ALA A 223 2.38 -13.83 5.18
N ILE A 224 1.96 -12.57 5.03
CA ILE A 224 1.53 -11.71 6.14
C ILE A 224 0.28 -12.30 6.79
N LEU A 225 -0.76 -12.60 6.02
CA LEU A 225 -2.06 -13.02 6.54
C LEU A 225 -2.06 -14.43 7.12
N SER A 226 -1.24 -15.34 6.57
CA SER A 226 -1.02 -16.66 7.16
C SER A 226 -0.14 -16.64 8.41
N GLY A 227 0.58 -15.55 8.64
CA GLY A 227 1.59 -15.44 9.70
C GLY A 227 2.96 -16.01 9.34
N ALA A 228 3.13 -16.60 8.15
CA ALA A 228 4.39 -17.20 7.72
C ALA A 228 5.56 -16.20 7.71
N ILE A 229 5.30 -14.93 7.46
CA ILE A 229 6.33 -13.88 7.52
C ILE A 229 6.96 -13.74 8.92
N ASN A 230 6.22 -14.05 9.98
CA ASN A 230 6.70 -13.92 11.35
C ASN A 230 7.59 -15.11 11.80
N GLU A 231 7.54 -16.21 11.05
CA GLU A 231 8.37 -17.40 11.26
C GLU A 231 9.59 -17.43 10.32
N ALA A 232 9.62 -16.53 9.35
CA ALA A 232 10.70 -16.45 8.37
C ALA A 232 11.98 -15.90 9.02
N PRO A 233 13.18 -16.40 8.61
CA PRO A 233 14.43 -15.77 9.01
C PRO A 233 14.50 -14.36 8.40
N THR A 234 15.01 -13.42 9.19
CA THR A 234 15.08 -12.00 8.81
C THR A 234 16.51 -11.47 8.80
N LYS A 235 16.70 -10.35 8.13
CA LYS A 235 17.91 -9.53 8.17
C LYS A 235 17.53 -8.05 8.20
N LYS A 236 18.47 -7.20 8.59
CA LYS A 236 18.29 -5.74 8.61
C LYS A 236 18.82 -5.08 7.35
N ILE A 237 18.08 -4.07 6.87
CA ILE A 237 18.50 -3.24 5.74
C ILE A 237 19.21 -1.98 6.28
N PRO A 238 20.40 -1.64 5.76
CA PRO A 238 21.13 -0.44 6.17
C PRO A 238 20.29 0.84 6.02
N HIS A 239 20.64 1.85 6.76
CA HIS A 239 20.04 3.19 6.84
C HIS A 239 18.60 3.21 7.36
N PHE A 240 17.74 2.29 6.97
CA PHE A 240 16.32 2.23 7.37
C PHE A 240 16.07 1.33 8.59
N ASP A 241 17.04 0.50 8.95
CA ASP A 241 16.94 -0.52 10.00
C ASP A 241 15.68 -1.41 9.87
N PHE A 242 15.18 -1.56 8.64
CA PHE A 242 14.04 -2.42 8.35
C PHE A 242 14.40 -3.88 8.55
N GLU A 243 13.55 -4.59 9.27
CA GLU A 243 13.58 -6.04 9.36
C GLU A 243 12.88 -6.64 8.15
N VAL A 244 13.63 -7.38 7.33
CA VAL A 244 13.10 -7.98 6.09
C VAL A 244 13.29 -9.49 6.10
N PRO A 245 12.29 -10.27 5.62
CA PRO A 245 12.43 -11.71 5.51
C PRO A 245 13.44 -12.06 4.41
N THR A 246 14.20 -13.13 4.61
CA THR A 246 15.15 -13.64 3.61
C THR A 246 14.53 -14.70 2.69
N SER A 247 13.36 -15.23 3.08
CA SER A 247 12.57 -16.15 2.25
C SER A 247 11.10 -16.06 2.64
N LEU A 248 10.19 -16.18 1.67
CA LEU A 248 8.75 -16.28 1.88
C LEU A 248 8.15 -17.32 0.93
N PRO A 249 7.11 -18.06 1.35
CA PRO A 249 6.43 -19.02 0.49
C PRO A 249 5.87 -18.34 -0.78
N GLY A 250 6.20 -18.87 -1.94
CA GLY A 250 5.65 -18.40 -3.22
C GLY A 250 6.20 -17.05 -3.73
N VAL A 251 7.21 -16.48 -3.08
CA VAL A 251 7.89 -15.24 -3.47
C VAL A 251 9.33 -15.57 -3.87
N ASP A 252 9.80 -14.97 -4.94
CA ASP A 252 11.20 -15.09 -5.34
C ASP A 252 12.11 -14.46 -4.28
N PRO A 253 12.99 -15.20 -3.60
CA PRO A 253 13.87 -14.64 -2.58
C PRO A 253 14.84 -13.59 -3.13
N ALA A 254 15.15 -13.60 -4.42
CA ALA A 254 16.06 -12.64 -5.05
C ALA A 254 15.54 -11.20 -5.05
N ILE A 255 14.23 -10.98 -4.84
CA ILE A 255 13.66 -9.64 -4.77
C ILE A 255 13.56 -9.08 -3.35
N LEU A 256 13.65 -9.94 -2.31
CA LEU A 256 13.37 -9.56 -0.93
C LEU A 256 14.36 -8.55 -0.36
N ASP A 257 15.62 -8.65 -0.75
CA ASP A 257 16.60 -7.60 -0.47
C ASP A 257 16.79 -6.72 -1.71
N PRO A 258 16.45 -5.43 -1.64
CA PRO A 258 16.55 -4.56 -2.81
C PRO A 258 17.98 -4.44 -3.36
N ARG A 259 19.02 -4.64 -2.52
CA ARG A 259 20.42 -4.59 -2.92
C ARG A 259 20.79 -5.69 -3.92
N ASP A 260 20.17 -6.86 -3.76
CA ASP A 260 20.41 -8.04 -4.63
C ASP A 260 19.81 -7.85 -6.04
N THR A 261 18.96 -6.84 -6.23
CA THR A 261 18.36 -6.51 -7.53
C THR A 261 19.21 -5.56 -8.38
N TYR A 262 20.28 -4.98 -7.81
CA TYR A 262 21.21 -4.11 -8.50
C TYR A 262 22.40 -4.90 -9.05
N LYS A 263 22.97 -4.43 -10.17
CA LYS A 263 24.24 -4.96 -10.69
C LYS A 263 25.42 -4.53 -9.85
N ASP A 264 25.33 -3.31 -9.29
CA ASP A 264 26.31 -2.73 -8.38
C ASP A 264 25.60 -2.23 -7.13
N ALA A 265 25.95 -2.80 -5.98
CA ALA A 265 25.35 -2.44 -4.69
C ALA A 265 25.60 -0.97 -4.30
N SER A 266 26.64 -0.32 -4.84
CA SER A 266 26.91 1.09 -4.60
C SER A 266 25.86 2.02 -5.21
N GLU A 267 25.18 1.58 -6.26
CA GLU A 267 24.04 2.34 -6.82
C GLU A 267 22.86 2.36 -5.86
N TRP A 268 22.57 1.24 -5.22
CA TRP A 268 21.54 1.18 -4.17
C TRP A 268 21.90 2.08 -3.01
N GLU A 269 23.15 2.01 -2.53
CA GLU A 269 23.65 2.81 -1.41
C GLU A 269 23.42 4.32 -1.65
N THR A 270 23.80 4.80 -2.84
CA THR A 270 23.64 6.21 -3.22
C THR A 270 22.16 6.64 -3.18
N LYS A 271 21.28 5.82 -3.74
CA LYS A 271 19.82 6.10 -3.77
C LYS A 271 19.19 5.97 -2.38
N ALA A 272 19.67 5.03 -1.57
CA ALA A 272 19.20 4.81 -0.21
C ALA A 272 19.50 6.00 0.69
N LEU A 273 20.72 6.56 0.60
CA LEU A 273 21.11 7.77 1.32
C LEU A 273 20.27 8.99 0.90
N ASP A 274 20.01 9.17 -0.39
CA ASP A 274 19.14 10.25 -0.87
C ASP A 274 17.71 10.10 -0.34
N LEU A 275 17.13 8.91 -0.44
CA LEU A 275 15.77 8.67 0.06
C LEU A 275 15.69 8.80 1.58
N ALA A 276 16.67 8.28 2.33
CA ALA A 276 16.77 8.44 3.77
C ALA A 276 16.80 9.93 4.17
N GLY A 277 17.62 10.73 3.49
CA GLY A 277 17.69 12.19 3.70
C GLY A 277 16.32 12.87 3.46
N ARG A 278 15.57 12.43 2.47
CA ARG A 278 14.20 12.94 2.19
C ARG A 278 13.21 12.61 3.30
N PHE A 279 13.26 11.38 3.85
CA PHE A 279 12.46 11.00 5.02
C PHE A 279 12.78 11.86 6.23
N ILE A 280 14.05 12.01 6.56
CA ILE A 280 14.53 12.83 7.70
C ILE A 280 14.03 14.28 7.52
N LYS A 281 14.28 14.88 6.35
CA LYS A 281 13.82 16.24 6.05
C LYS A 281 12.31 16.41 6.17
N ASN A 282 11.53 15.43 5.69
CA ASN A 282 10.07 15.46 5.83
C ASN A 282 9.63 15.33 7.28
N PHE A 283 10.31 14.48 8.07
CA PHE A 283 9.92 14.20 9.45
C PHE A 283 10.25 15.35 10.40
N ALA A 284 11.20 16.22 10.08
CA ALA A 284 11.61 17.37 10.90
C ALA A 284 10.45 18.28 11.34
N LYS A 285 9.37 18.34 10.55
CA LYS A 285 8.14 19.09 10.89
C LYS A 285 7.41 18.60 12.15
N TYR A 286 7.70 17.37 12.59
CA TYR A 286 7.11 16.75 13.80
C TYR A 286 7.99 16.86 15.04
N GLU A 287 9.25 17.27 14.91
CA GLU A 287 10.23 17.32 16.01
C GLU A 287 9.91 18.42 17.05
N GLY A 288 9.07 19.38 16.69
CA GLY A 288 8.54 20.39 17.63
C GLY A 288 7.50 19.83 18.63
N ASN A 289 7.02 18.60 18.42
CA ASN A 289 6.11 17.89 19.30
C ASN A 289 6.86 16.80 20.05
N GLU A 290 6.68 16.67 21.36
CA GLU A 290 7.40 15.68 22.20
C GLU A 290 7.24 14.26 21.70
N HIS A 291 6.03 13.88 21.25
CA HIS A 291 5.78 12.56 20.68
C HIS A 291 6.54 12.36 19.37
N GLY A 292 6.50 13.34 18.46
CA GLY A 292 7.26 13.28 17.20
C GLY A 292 8.77 13.21 17.44
N LYS A 293 9.29 13.99 18.39
CA LYS A 293 10.70 13.96 18.77
C LYS A 293 11.17 12.58 19.27
N ALA A 294 10.32 11.88 20.04
CA ALA A 294 10.63 10.54 20.53
C ALA A 294 10.73 9.49 19.39
N LEU A 295 10.13 9.76 18.23
CA LEU A 295 10.12 8.84 17.08
C LEU A 295 11.30 9.06 16.10
N VAL A 296 12.11 10.09 16.26
CA VAL A 296 13.22 10.41 15.32
C VAL A 296 14.15 9.22 15.13
N SER A 297 14.48 8.51 16.19
CA SER A 297 15.38 7.34 16.15
C SER A 297 14.77 6.12 15.44
N ALA A 298 13.46 6.10 15.20
CA ALA A 298 12.78 5.03 14.46
C ALA A 298 12.80 5.25 12.94
N GLY A 299 13.22 6.42 12.51
CA GLY A 299 13.43 6.76 11.11
C GLY A 299 14.78 6.34 10.57
N PRO A 300 15.04 6.66 9.30
CA PRO A 300 16.35 6.39 8.69
C PRO A 300 17.50 7.10 9.41
N GLN A 301 18.67 6.47 9.37
CA GLN A 301 19.94 7.01 9.89
C GLN A 301 20.95 7.16 8.73
N LEU A 302 21.69 8.29 8.68
CA LEU A 302 22.72 8.60 7.67
C LEU A 302 24.11 8.29 8.18
#